data_e9fb6957bf9ad16b399a3e874e6d6c05
#
_entry.id   e9fb6957bf9ad16b399a3e874e6d6c05
#
_cell.length_a   1.000
_cell.length_b   1.000
_cell.length_c   1.000
_cell.angle_alpha   90.00
_cell.angle_beta   90.00
_cell.angle_gamma   90.00
#
_symmetry.space_group_name_H-M   'P 1'
#
loop_
_entity.id
_entity.type
_entity.pdbx_description
1 polymer ?
#
loop_
_entity_poly.entity_id
_entity_poly.type
_entity_poly.pdbx_seq_one_letter_code
_entity_poly.pdbx_strand_id
1 'polypeptide(L)'
;MLEHNIELFQKNTVAGEPVTITQGNALDLSAFESNTYEITLLLGPMYHLFTMEDQLKALSEAIRVTKKGGILFAAYCMGDASVLSYGFVRGEIDSILEDCGLNPETFDAFPHPWGIFKLNRKEDIDRLRSNFDVTPLHLVASDGYANHMRSTVDQMDDRMYALYLKYHFATCKRQDMIGYSHHILDIFQKN
;
A
#
# COMPACT_ATOMS: atom_id res chain seq x y z
N MET A 1 13.70 8.35 -14.34
CA MET A 1 13.18 8.10 -12.95
C MET A 1 13.69 6.78 -12.38
N LEU A 2 13.55 5.65 -13.07
CA LEU A 2 14.05 4.32 -12.59
C LEU A 2 15.57 4.25 -12.43
N GLU A 3 16.35 4.69 -13.40
CA GLU A 3 17.81 4.70 -13.32
C GLU A 3 18.32 5.52 -12.12
N HIS A 4 17.75 6.70 -11.90
CA HIS A 4 18.07 7.53 -10.75
C HIS A 4 17.76 6.86 -9.39
N ASN A 5 16.68 6.11 -9.31
CA ASN A 5 16.33 5.37 -8.09
C ASN A 5 17.31 4.21 -7.84
N ILE A 6 17.75 3.52 -8.88
CA ILE A 6 18.77 2.47 -8.78
C ILE A 6 20.11 3.06 -8.30
N GLU A 7 20.55 4.18 -8.88
CA GLU A 7 21.77 4.89 -8.48
C GLU A 7 21.69 5.35 -7.01
N LEU A 8 20.56 5.93 -6.59
CA LEU A 8 20.35 6.35 -5.21
C LEU A 8 20.41 5.16 -4.24
N PHE A 9 19.80 4.05 -4.62
CA PHE A 9 19.81 2.84 -3.80
C PHE A 9 21.22 2.28 -3.66
N GLN A 10 21.95 2.15 -4.78
CA GLN A 10 23.34 1.71 -4.79
C GLN A 10 24.25 2.62 -3.95
N LYS A 11 24.05 3.93 -4.05
CA LYS A 11 24.83 4.92 -3.29
C LYS A 11 24.59 4.84 -1.77
N ASN A 12 23.38 4.45 -1.35
CA ASN A 12 22.99 4.37 0.05
C ASN A 12 23.12 2.97 0.65
N THR A 13 23.49 1.95 -0.15
CA THR A 13 23.79 0.62 0.34
C THR A 13 25.12 0.62 1.06
N VAL A 14 25.16 0.11 2.27
CA VAL A 14 26.41 0.01 3.06
C VAL A 14 27.30 -1.06 2.44
N ALA A 15 28.57 -0.77 2.31
CA ALA A 15 29.55 -1.72 1.76
C ALA A 15 29.56 -3.03 2.57
N GLY A 16 29.26 -4.15 1.90
CA GLY A 16 29.21 -5.49 2.52
C GLY A 16 27.81 -6.00 2.83
N GLU A 17 26.75 -5.20 2.64
CA GLU A 17 25.37 -5.71 2.68
C GLU A 17 25.09 -6.56 1.43
N PRO A 18 24.51 -7.76 1.57
CA PRO A 18 24.20 -8.64 0.45
C PRO A 18 22.91 -8.19 -0.26
N VAL A 19 22.94 -7.01 -0.92
CA VAL A 19 21.79 -6.44 -1.64
C VAL A 19 22.01 -6.57 -3.14
N THR A 20 21.05 -7.15 -3.84
CA THR A 20 20.99 -7.18 -5.30
C THR A 20 19.83 -6.29 -5.77
N ILE A 21 20.13 -5.35 -6.66
CA ILE A 21 19.13 -4.44 -7.24
C ILE A 21 18.95 -4.81 -8.70
N THR A 22 17.72 -5.12 -9.07
CA THR A 22 17.37 -5.50 -10.44
C THR A 22 16.15 -4.69 -10.88
N GLN A 23 16.23 -4.10 -12.07
CA GLN A 23 15.05 -3.52 -12.70
C GLN A 23 14.11 -4.66 -13.12
N GLY A 24 12.81 -4.53 -12.80
CA GLY A 24 11.81 -5.54 -13.11
C GLY A 24 10.41 -4.98 -13.21
N ASN A 25 9.47 -5.87 -13.49
CA ASN A 25 8.04 -5.60 -13.53
C ASN A 25 7.34 -6.54 -12.55
N ALA A 26 6.51 -6.00 -11.65
CA ALA A 26 5.76 -6.82 -10.69
C ALA A 26 4.78 -7.80 -11.34
N LEU A 27 4.41 -7.56 -12.60
CA LEU A 27 3.56 -8.45 -13.39
C LEU A 27 4.33 -9.66 -13.96
N ASP A 28 5.65 -9.62 -13.94
CA ASP A 28 6.51 -10.68 -14.47
C ASP A 28 7.78 -10.78 -13.61
N LEU A 29 7.79 -11.75 -12.72
CA LEU A 29 8.94 -12.12 -11.91
C LEU A 29 9.57 -13.45 -12.38
N SER A 30 9.44 -13.80 -13.66
CA SER A 30 9.95 -15.05 -14.25
C SER A 30 11.46 -15.24 -14.09
N ALA A 31 12.21 -14.14 -13.92
CA ALA A 31 13.64 -14.19 -13.59
C ALA A 31 13.94 -14.78 -12.19
N PHE A 32 12.93 -14.95 -11.34
CA PHE A 32 13.06 -15.50 -10.00
C PHE A 32 12.35 -16.86 -9.92
N GLU A 33 13.00 -17.83 -9.32
CA GLU A 33 12.43 -19.15 -9.11
C GLU A 33 11.26 -19.13 -8.12
N SER A 34 10.33 -20.09 -8.28
CA SER A 34 9.23 -20.26 -7.34
C SER A 34 9.72 -20.73 -5.98
N ASN A 35 9.04 -20.34 -4.91
CA ASN A 35 9.34 -20.75 -3.53
C ASN A 35 10.78 -20.42 -3.09
N THR A 36 11.26 -19.22 -3.42
CA THR A 36 12.64 -18.80 -3.13
C THR A 36 12.72 -17.97 -1.84
N TYR A 37 11.77 -17.09 -1.57
CA TYR A 37 11.88 -16.09 -0.52
C TYR A 37 11.00 -16.42 0.69
N GLU A 38 11.54 -16.26 1.90
CA GLU A 38 10.76 -16.36 3.16
C GLU A 38 9.83 -15.15 3.35
N ILE A 39 10.25 -13.98 2.89
CA ILE A 39 9.49 -12.73 2.97
C ILE A 39 9.49 -12.06 1.61
N THR A 40 8.32 -11.63 1.16
CA THR A 40 8.15 -10.85 -0.06
C THR A 40 7.44 -9.53 0.25
N LEU A 41 8.01 -8.41 -0.20
CA LEU A 41 7.47 -7.08 -0.01
C LEU A 41 6.97 -6.54 -1.35
N LEU A 42 5.67 -6.31 -1.47
CA LEU A 42 5.01 -5.72 -2.63
C LEU A 42 4.56 -4.29 -2.27
N LEU A 43 5.56 -3.40 -2.08
CA LEU A 43 5.37 -2.05 -1.56
C LEU A 43 5.46 -1.03 -2.70
N GLY A 44 4.38 -0.82 -3.42
CA GLY A 44 4.33 0.12 -4.56
C GLY A 44 3.42 -0.35 -5.67
N PRO A 45 3.65 -1.51 -6.27
CA PRO A 45 2.92 -1.94 -7.46
C PRO A 45 1.40 -1.90 -7.34
N MET A 46 0.83 -2.31 -6.20
CA MET A 46 -0.62 -2.47 -6.06
C MET A 46 -1.43 -1.20 -6.26
N TYR A 47 -0.86 -0.04 -5.97
CA TYR A 47 -1.53 1.24 -6.20
C TYR A 47 -1.12 1.93 -7.51
N HIS A 48 -0.30 1.28 -8.35
CA HIS A 48 0.01 1.69 -9.72
C HIS A 48 -0.60 0.75 -10.78
N LEU A 49 -1.25 -0.33 -10.35
CA LEU A 49 -1.95 -1.28 -11.21
C LEU A 49 -3.45 -0.98 -11.16
N PHE A 50 -4.00 -0.43 -12.23
CA PHE A 50 -5.36 0.10 -12.27
C PHE A 50 -6.43 -0.95 -12.52
N THR A 51 -6.07 -2.09 -13.13
CA THR A 51 -7.00 -3.18 -13.41
C THR A 51 -6.92 -4.25 -12.32
N MET A 52 -8.05 -4.91 -12.05
CA MET A 52 -8.09 -6.05 -11.14
C MET A 52 -7.21 -7.20 -11.66
N GLU A 53 -7.16 -7.37 -12.98
CA GLU A 53 -6.35 -8.41 -13.64
C GLU A 53 -4.86 -8.21 -13.35
N ASP A 54 -4.35 -6.99 -13.52
CA ASP A 54 -2.95 -6.67 -13.22
C ASP A 54 -2.63 -6.83 -11.73
N GLN A 55 -3.53 -6.38 -10.84
CA GLN A 55 -3.35 -6.56 -9.41
C GLN A 55 -3.30 -8.05 -9.02
N LEU A 56 -4.21 -8.88 -9.57
CA LEU A 56 -4.18 -10.32 -9.37
C LEU A 56 -2.90 -10.96 -9.93
N LYS A 57 -2.44 -10.50 -11.10
CA LYS A 57 -1.19 -11.00 -11.69
C LYS A 57 0.01 -10.67 -10.82
N ALA A 58 0.14 -9.44 -10.32
CA ALA A 58 1.23 -9.05 -9.41
C ALA A 58 1.21 -9.85 -8.10
N LEU A 59 0.04 -10.05 -7.50
CA LEU A 59 -0.11 -10.89 -6.32
C LEU A 59 0.27 -12.35 -6.61
N SER A 60 -0.17 -12.90 -7.76
CA SER A 60 0.18 -14.26 -8.18
C SER A 60 1.69 -14.45 -8.30
N GLU A 61 2.40 -13.52 -8.93
CA GLU A 61 3.87 -13.57 -9.05
C GLU A 61 4.56 -13.45 -7.70
N ALA A 62 4.12 -12.51 -6.84
CA ALA A 62 4.66 -12.36 -5.49
C ALA A 62 4.45 -13.63 -4.64
N ILE A 63 3.25 -14.23 -4.71
CA ILE A 63 2.95 -15.50 -4.03
C ILE A 63 3.78 -16.65 -4.61
N ARG A 64 3.96 -16.71 -5.93
CA ARG A 64 4.75 -17.74 -6.60
C ARG A 64 6.19 -17.78 -6.09
N VAL A 65 6.85 -16.63 -6.00
CA VAL A 65 8.24 -16.54 -5.58
C VAL A 65 8.42 -16.72 -4.07
N THR A 66 7.37 -16.52 -3.27
CA THR A 66 7.38 -16.75 -1.83
C THR A 66 7.34 -18.24 -1.52
N LYS A 67 8.10 -18.70 -0.54
CA LYS A 67 8.07 -20.08 -0.03
C LYS A 67 6.74 -20.42 0.61
N LYS A 68 6.40 -21.71 0.67
CA LYS A 68 5.33 -22.20 1.54
C LYS A 68 5.62 -21.82 3.00
N GLY A 69 4.64 -21.30 3.69
CA GLY A 69 4.79 -20.74 5.04
C GLY A 69 5.47 -19.38 5.09
N GLY A 70 5.94 -18.86 3.96
CA GLY A 70 6.51 -17.52 3.85
C GLY A 70 5.46 -16.42 3.91
N ILE A 71 5.89 -15.20 4.20
CA ILE A 71 5.01 -14.06 4.49
C ILE A 71 5.11 -13.01 3.40
N LEU A 72 3.95 -12.53 2.94
CA LEU A 72 3.84 -11.40 2.03
C LEU A 72 3.33 -10.16 2.74
N PHE A 73 3.83 -9.01 2.28
CA PHE A 73 3.39 -7.68 2.65
C PHE A 73 2.98 -6.94 1.39
N ALA A 74 1.71 -6.64 1.23
CA ALA A 74 1.20 -5.88 0.08
C ALA A 74 0.63 -4.54 0.54
N ALA A 75 1.14 -3.44 -0.04
CA ALA A 75 0.71 -2.09 0.30
C ALA A 75 -0.34 -1.57 -0.69
N TYR A 76 -1.37 -0.90 -0.15
CA TYR A 76 -2.46 -0.29 -0.90
C TYR A 76 -2.69 1.15 -0.47
N CYS A 77 -3.18 1.99 -1.41
CA CYS A 77 -3.71 3.32 -1.10
C CYS A 77 -5.23 3.26 -0.92
N MET A 78 -5.75 4.02 0.06
CA MET A 78 -7.14 3.98 0.46
C MET A 78 -7.94 5.18 -0.06
N GLY A 79 -9.12 4.89 -0.63
CA GLY A 79 -9.99 5.90 -1.24
C GLY A 79 -10.61 6.83 -0.21
N ASP A 80 -11.24 6.28 0.83
CA ASP A 80 -11.98 7.10 1.81
C ASP A 80 -11.08 8.10 2.53
N ALA A 81 -9.87 7.69 2.93
CA ALA A 81 -8.87 8.59 3.51
C ALA A 81 -8.46 9.71 2.54
N SER A 82 -8.30 9.37 1.25
CA SER A 82 -7.96 10.34 0.21
C SER A 82 -9.09 11.34 -0.03
N VAL A 83 -10.34 10.87 -0.11
CA VAL A 83 -11.52 11.75 -0.23
C VAL A 83 -11.60 12.74 0.93
N LEU A 84 -11.41 12.27 2.17
CA LEU A 84 -11.41 13.15 3.34
C LEU A 84 -10.31 14.21 3.26
N SER A 85 -9.07 13.79 2.97
CA SER A 85 -7.92 14.71 2.99
C SER A 85 -7.89 15.68 1.83
N TYR A 86 -8.09 15.19 0.61
CA TYR A 86 -8.01 16.03 -0.60
C TYR A 86 -9.36 16.69 -0.89
N GLY A 87 -10.46 15.92 -0.84
CA GLY A 87 -11.77 16.43 -1.12
C GLY A 87 -12.23 17.48 -0.10
N PHE A 88 -12.34 17.07 1.16
CA PHE A 88 -12.98 17.92 2.17
C PHE A 88 -11.99 18.81 2.94
N VAL A 89 -10.86 18.28 3.43
CA VAL A 89 -9.93 19.09 4.22
C VAL A 89 -9.22 20.14 3.37
N ARG A 90 -8.88 19.83 2.11
CA ARG A 90 -8.29 20.79 1.17
C ARG A 90 -9.35 21.58 0.37
N GLY A 91 -10.61 21.15 0.39
CA GLY A 91 -11.68 21.79 -0.35
C GLY A 91 -11.70 21.52 -1.85
N GLU A 92 -11.09 20.40 -2.30
CA GLU A 92 -10.97 20.03 -3.70
C GLU A 92 -12.12 19.13 -4.18
N ILE A 93 -13.17 18.90 -3.36
CA ILE A 93 -14.21 17.90 -3.65
C ILE A 93 -14.99 18.19 -4.93
N ASP A 94 -15.32 19.45 -5.19
CA ASP A 94 -16.08 19.84 -6.39
C ASP A 94 -15.26 19.56 -7.66
N SER A 95 -13.99 19.94 -7.67
CA SER A 95 -13.06 19.68 -8.78
C SER A 95 -12.87 18.17 -9.02
N ILE A 96 -12.75 17.38 -7.96
CA ILE A 96 -12.60 15.91 -8.07
C ILE A 96 -13.88 15.28 -8.66
N LEU A 97 -15.05 15.77 -8.29
CA LEU A 97 -16.33 15.31 -8.83
C LEU A 97 -16.52 15.73 -10.29
N GLU A 98 -16.16 16.98 -10.65
CA GLU A 98 -16.22 17.50 -12.02
C GLU A 98 -15.29 16.71 -12.95
N ASP A 99 -14.09 16.34 -12.51
CA ASP A 99 -13.14 15.52 -13.25
C ASP A 99 -13.55 14.04 -13.33
N CYS A 100 -14.74 13.67 -12.82
CA CYS A 100 -15.21 12.28 -12.76
C CYS A 100 -14.25 11.33 -12.04
N GLY A 101 -13.50 11.84 -11.06
CA GLY A 101 -12.58 11.05 -10.23
C GLY A 101 -13.28 10.19 -9.18
N LEU A 102 -14.54 10.53 -8.84
CA LEU A 102 -15.37 9.84 -7.86
C LEU A 102 -16.79 9.61 -8.35
N ASN A 103 -17.41 8.55 -7.89
CA ASN A 103 -18.84 8.37 -7.98
C ASN A 103 -19.52 9.37 -7.00
N PRO A 104 -20.45 10.23 -7.47
CA PRO A 104 -21.04 11.28 -6.62
C PRO A 104 -21.97 10.75 -5.53
N GLU A 105 -22.44 9.51 -5.62
CA GLU A 105 -23.35 8.90 -4.64
C GLU A 105 -22.60 8.02 -3.62
N THR A 106 -21.61 7.25 -4.10
CA THR A 106 -20.89 6.27 -3.26
C THR A 106 -19.51 6.75 -2.83
N PHE A 107 -19.00 7.81 -3.46
CA PHE A 107 -17.62 8.32 -3.31
C PHE A 107 -16.54 7.27 -3.60
N ASP A 108 -16.89 6.23 -4.36
CA ASP A 108 -15.91 5.29 -4.89
C ASP A 108 -15.00 5.98 -5.91
N ALA A 109 -13.70 5.77 -5.77
CA ALA A 109 -12.75 6.30 -6.72
C ALA A 109 -12.80 5.51 -8.05
N PHE A 110 -12.98 6.21 -9.15
CA PHE A 110 -12.83 5.61 -10.48
C PHE A 110 -11.36 5.55 -10.88
N PRO A 111 -10.98 4.54 -11.69
CA PRO A 111 -9.69 4.57 -12.38
C PRO A 111 -9.66 5.78 -13.31
N HIS A 112 -8.91 6.81 -12.93
CA HIS A 112 -8.81 8.02 -13.74
C HIS A 112 -7.60 7.92 -14.68
N PRO A 113 -7.71 8.29 -15.98
CA PRO A 113 -6.60 8.18 -16.94
C PRO A 113 -5.35 8.98 -16.54
N TRP A 114 -5.54 10.05 -15.77
CA TRP A 114 -4.47 10.91 -15.24
C TRP A 114 -4.14 10.60 -13.77
N GLY A 115 -4.86 9.67 -13.15
CA GLY A 115 -4.59 9.23 -11.79
C GLY A 115 -3.27 8.47 -11.73
N ILE A 116 -2.45 8.80 -10.74
CA ILE A 116 -1.18 8.09 -10.49
C ILE A 116 -1.37 6.93 -9.52
N PHE A 117 -2.50 6.89 -8.79
CA PHE A 117 -2.79 5.89 -7.79
C PHE A 117 -4.16 5.23 -8.01
N LYS A 118 -4.16 3.91 -7.98
CA LYS A 118 -5.37 3.11 -7.77
C LYS A 118 -5.72 3.18 -6.29
N LEU A 119 -6.88 3.75 -5.99
CA LEU A 119 -7.43 3.81 -4.64
C LEU A 119 -8.33 2.58 -4.40
N ASN A 120 -8.23 1.99 -3.23
CA ASN A 120 -8.98 0.80 -2.86
C ASN A 120 -9.80 1.08 -1.60
N ARG A 121 -10.81 0.25 -1.38
CA ARG A 121 -11.46 0.05 -0.09
C ARG A 121 -11.03 -1.29 0.51
N LYS A 122 -11.32 -1.51 1.78
CA LYS A 122 -10.99 -2.78 2.45
C LYS A 122 -11.58 -3.98 1.72
N GLU A 123 -12.80 -3.86 1.21
CA GLU A 123 -13.53 -4.89 0.48
C GLU A 123 -12.82 -5.28 -0.83
N ASP A 124 -12.16 -4.33 -1.48
CA ASP A 124 -11.37 -4.60 -2.69
C ASP A 124 -10.13 -5.43 -2.35
N ILE A 125 -9.46 -5.11 -1.26
CA ILE A 125 -8.29 -5.85 -0.76
C ILE A 125 -8.70 -7.27 -0.38
N ASP A 126 -9.78 -7.45 0.36
CA ASP A 126 -10.31 -8.75 0.74
C ASP A 126 -10.70 -9.59 -0.49
N ARG A 127 -11.32 -8.95 -1.50
CA ARG A 127 -11.67 -9.61 -2.77
C ARG A 127 -10.44 -10.05 -3.54
N LEU A 128 -9.39 -9.21 -3.64
CA LEU A 128 -8.14 -9.58 -4.30
C LEU A 128 -7.50 -10.80 -3.62
N ARG A 129 -7.34 -10.74 -2.30
CA ARG A 129 -6.72 -11.81 -1.52
C ARG A 129 -7.51 -13.12 -1.58
N SER A 130 -8.84 -13.09 -1.65
CA SER A 130 -9.71 -14.27 -1.68
C SER A 130 -9.51 -15.15 -2.93
N ASN A 131 -8.79 -14.68 -3.95
CA ASN A 131 -8.46 -15.47 -5.13
C ASN A 131 -7.27 -16.43 -4.92
N PHE A 132 -6.62 -16.40 -3.75
CA PHE A 132 -5.40 -17.15 -3.49
C PHE A 132 -5.53 -18.03 -2.25
N ASP A 133 -4.81 -19.16 -2.27
CA ASP A 133 -4.68 -20.04 -1.11
C ASP A 133 -3.63 -19.47 -0.14
N VAL A 134 -4.08 -18.54 0.69
CA VAL A 134 -3.26 -17.82 1.68
C VAL A 134 -4.01 -17.64 2.98
N THR A 135 -3.28 -17.54 4.07
CA THR A 135 -3.83 -17.29 5.41
C THR A 135 -3.63 -15.80 5.78
N PRO A 136 -4.71 -15.00 5.90
CA PRO A 136 -4.60 -13.62 6.37
C PRO A 136 -4.01 -13.57 7.79
N LEU A 137 -3.01 -12.71 8.00
CA LEU A 137 -2.41 -12.50 9.32
C LEU A 137 -2.85 -11.16 9.91
N HIS A 138 -2.61 -10.07 9.19
CA HIS A 138 -2.94 -8.72 9.64
C HIS A 138 -3.29 -7.82 8.47
N LEU A 139 -4.25 -6.92 8.68
CA LEU A 139 -4.44 -5.73 7.88
C LEU A 139 -4.08 -4.53 8.77
N VAL A 140 -3.11 -3.73 8.36
CA VAL A 140 -2.49 -2.70 9.21
C VAL A 140 -2.65 -1.33 8.58
N ALA A 141 -3.19 -0.36 9.33
CA ALA A 141 -3.18 1.05 8.99
C ALA A 141 -1.76 1.58 9.15
N SER A 142 -1.02 1.79 8.05
CA SER A 142 0.40 2.11 8.09
C SER A 142 0.67 3.51 8.64
N ASP A 143 -0.12 4.48 8.26
CA ASP A 143 -0.03 5.88 8.70
C ASP A 143 -1.17 6.32 9.62
N GLY A 144 -2.24 5.52 9.72
CA GLY A 144 -3.39 5.81 10.58
C GLY A 144 -3.95 7.21 10.31
N TYR A 145 -4.08 8.02 11.35
CA TYR A 145 -4.56 9.40 11.24
C TYR A 145 -3.46 10.44 10.96
N ALA A 146 -2.18 10.04 10.85
CA ALA A 146 -1.06 10.98 10.76
C ALA A 146 -1.24 12.01 9.62
N ASN A 147 -1.68 11.56 8.45
CA ASN A 147 -1.85 12.44 7.31
C ASN A 147 -3.00 13.46 7.48
N HIS A 148 -4.08 13.09 8.18
CA HIS A 148 -5.19 14.00 8.47
C HIS A 148 -4.82 15.09 9.47
N MET A 149 -3.86 14.83 10.34
CA MET A 149 -3.40 15.76 11.38
C MET A 149 -1.91 16.06 11.27
N ARG A 150 -1.38 16.10 10.04
CA ARG A 150 0.05 16.25 9.74
C ARG A 150 0.68 17.43 10.48
N SER A 151 0.08 18.61 10.37
CA SER A 151 0.59 19.83 11.03
C SER A 151 0.65 19.69 12.56
N THR A 152 -0.27 18.95 13.16
CA THR A 152 -0.25 18.65 14.59
C THR A 152 0.87 17.68 14.95
N VAL A 153 1.01 16.60 14.16
CA VAL A 153 2.08 15.59 14.38
C VAL A 153 3.46 16.23 14.23
N ASP A 154 3.65 17.06 13.21
CA ASP A 154 4.92 17.73 12.91
C ASP A 154 5.32 18.76 14.01
N GLN A 155 4.38 19.19 14.85
CA GLN A 155 4.61 20.12 15.98
C GLN A 155 4.71 19.43 17.34
N MET A 156 4.58 18.11 17.41
CA MET A 156 4.70 17.38 18.67
C MET A 156 6.13 17.44 19.19
N ASP A 157 6.28 17.65 20.49
CA ASP A 157 7.55 17.40 21.17
C ASP A 157 7.84 15.88 21.23
N ASP A 158 9.06 15.51 21.59
CA ASP A 158 9.52 14.12 21.64
C ASP A 158 8.63 13.24 22.53
N ARG A 159 8.18 13.79 23.68
CA ARG A 159 7.32 13.07 24.61
C ARG A 159 5.93 12.80 24.02
N MET A 160 5.32 13.82 23.41
CA MET A 160 4.01 13.71 22.77
C MET A 160 4.09 12.76 21.56
N TYR A 161 5.12 12.89 20.75
CA TYR A 161 5.34 12.01 19.60
C TYR A 161 5.52 10.54 20.01
N ALA A 162 6.28 10.27 21.06
CA ALA A 162 6.44 8.92 21.61
C ALA A 162 5.10 8.32 22.09
N LEU A 163 4.23 9.13 22.73
CA LEU A 163 2.89 8.70 23.10
C LEU A 163 1.99 8.45 21.89
N TYR A 164 2.08 9.30 20.88
CA TYR A 164 1.36 9.13 19.62
C TYR A 164 1.76 7.83 18.93
N LEU A 165 3.06 7.52 18.82
CA LEU A 165 3.54 6.25 18.26
C LEU A 165 3.02 5.05 19.06
N LYS A 166 3.04 5.13 20.38
CA LYS A 166 2.47 4.07 21.23
C LYS A 166 0.98 3.86 20.99
N TYR A 167 0.22 4.95 20.85
CA TYR A 167 -1.20 4.89 20.49
C TYR A 167 -1.38 4.27 19.10
N HIS A 168 -0.62 4.74 18.10
CA HIS A 168 -0.68 4.22 16.75
C HIS A 168 -0.43 2.70 16.71
N PHE A 169 0.64 2.21 17.31
CA PHE A 169 0.92 0.77 17.37
C PHE A 169 -0.12 -0.05 18.14
N ALA A 170 -0.79 0.55 19.12
CA ALA A 170 -1.88 -0.10 19.82
C ALA A 170 -3.17 -0.21 18.98
N THR A 171 -3.34 0.67 17.97
CA THR A 171 -4.60 0.81 17.22
C THR A 171 -4.49 0.45 15.73
N CYS A 172 -3.30 0.40 15.15
CA CYS A 172 -3.08 0.23 13.71
C CYS A 172 -3.66 -1.08 13.11
N LYS A 173 -3.97 -2.08 13.93
CA LYS A 173 -4.61 -3.34 13.51
C LYS A 173 -6.13 -3.36 13.72
N ARG A 174 -6.72 -2.29 14.23
CA ARG A 174 -8.15 -2.20 14.47
C ARG A 174 -8.90 -2.06 13.14
N GLN A 175 -9.77 -3.03 12.84
CA GLN A 175 -10.49 -3.09 11.57
C GLN A 175 -11.50 -1.94 11.40
N ASP A 176 -12.03 -1.40 12.50
CA ASP A 176 -12.92 -0.23 12.53
C ASP A 176 -12.20 1.10 12.26
N MET A 177 -10.87 1.10 12.18
CA MET A 177 -10.04 2.30 11.93
C MET A 177 -9.25 2.24 10.62
N ILE A 178 -9.33 1.14 9.89
CA ILE A 178 -8.54 0.91 8.67
C ILE A 178 -8.84 1.96 7.58
N GLY A 179 -10.10 2.30 7.35
CA GLY A 179 -10.53 3.19 6.27
C GLY A 179 -10.00 4.62 6.34
N TYR A 180 -9.50 5.06 7.49
CA TYR A 180 -8.94 6.40 7.67
C TYR A 180 -7.44 6.51 7.41
N SER A 181 -6.75 5.39 7.21
CA SER A 181 -5.33 5.38 6.82
C SER A 181 -5.20 5.58 5.31
N HIS A 182 -4.28 6.43 4.86
CA HIS A 182 -4.03 6.59 3.42
C HIS A 182 -3.34 5.37 2.83
N HIS A 183 -2.50 4.71 3.63
CA HIS A 183 -1.83 3.48 3.24
C HIS A 183 -2.19 2.34 4.19
N ILE A 184 -2.41 1.19 3.60
CA ILE A 184 -2.66 -0.06 4.33
C ILE A 184 -1.63 -1.09 3.90
N LEU A 185 -1.23 -1.90 4.86
CA LEU A 185 -0.40 -3.06 4.64
C LEU A 185 -1.21 -4.33 4.92
N ASP A 186 -1.47 -5.11 3.89
CA ASP A 186 -2.06 -6.44 3.98
C ASP A 186 -0.95 -7.47 4.15
N ILE A 187 -0.99 -8.22 5.25
CA ILE A 187 0.03 -9.20 5.64
C ILE A 187 -0.62 -10.57 5.68
N PHE A 188 -0.12 -11.50 4.89
CA PHE A 188 -0.65 -12.85 4.79
C PHE A 188 0.45 -13.88 4.56
N GLN A 189 0.15 -15.13 4.91
CA GLN A 189 1.04 -16.27 4.76
C GLN A 189 0.62 -17.13 3.58
N LYS A 190 1.57 -17.57 2.77
CA LYS A 190 1.35 -18.58 1.72
C LYS A 190 1.19 -19.96 2.34
N ASN A 191 0.10 -20.65 1.99
CA ASN A 191 -0.17 -22.04 2.43
C ASN A 191 0.66 -23.07 1.68
#